data_32b56155a0d60b1b019bb8b9eef63db6
#
_entry.id   32b56155a0d60b1b019bb8b9eef63db6
#
_cell.length_a   1.000
_cell.length_b   1.000
_cell.length_c   1.000
_cell.angle_alpha   90.00
_cell.angle_beta   90.00
_cell.angle_gamma   90.00
#
_symmetry.space_group_name_H-M   'P 1'
#
loop_
_entity.id
_entity.type
_entity.pdbx_description
1 polymer ?
#
loop_
_entity_poly.entity_id
_entity_poly.type
_entity_poly.pdbx_seq_one_letter_code
_entity_poly.pdbx_strand_id
1 'polypeptide(L)'
;NDMLPDFEGSKINACVDNIYRIWKENADKKSAQLVFCDLSTPKNDGTFSVYNDIRKKLIERGIPESEVKFIHEADTDMKKKELFQKTRKGEVRVLLGSTQKMGAGTNVQDKLIALHDVDCPWRPSDLEQRSGRIVRQGNENPQVDIYRYVTEQTFDAYLYQLVEGKQKFASQIMTSKSPVRSAEDIDETALSYAEIKMLATGNPYIKEKMDLDIQVQKLKMLKSNFLSEKYGLEDKVIKFYPQQIAYLKSRVEGLTKDVETAKLHPKPIDEQPLGMMVSGVSYSEKAEAGQAIINACKSMNSPDAIPLGEYRGFQMELYF
;
A
#
# COMPACT_ATOMS: atom_id res chain seq x y z
N ASN A 1 35.89 1.44 27.07
CA ASN A 1 35.16 2.37 26.17
C ASN A 1 34.68 3.54 27.03
N ASP A 2 35.48 4.59 27.05
CA ASP A 2 35.09 5.83 27.70
C ASP A 2 33.91 6.42 26.88
N MET A 3 32.74 6.45 27.50
CA MET A 3 31.59 7.11 26.91
C MET A 3 31.92 8.62 26.86
N LEU A 4 31.55 9.25 25.76
CA LEU A 4 31.61 10.71 25.65
C LEU A 4 30.74 11.33 26.77
N PRO A 5 31.14 12.48 27.32
CA PRO A 5 30.34 13.17 28.31
C PRO A 5 28.95 13.51 27.77
N ASP A 6 27.96 13.48 28.65
CA ASP A 6 26.60 13.84 28.30
C ASP A 6 26.54 15.29 27.79
N PHE A 7 26.01 15.48 26.59
CA PHE A 7 25.87 16.80 25.98
C PHE A 7 24.51 17.38 26.35
N GLU A 8 24.50 18.52 27.01
CA GLU A 8 23.27 19.18 27.51
C GLU A 8 22.24 19.42 26.41
N GLY A 9 22.66 19.83 25.20
CA GLY A 9 21.84 20.02 24.01
C GLY A 9 21.48 18.75 23.25
N SER A 10 21.67 17.55 23.83
CA SER A 10 21.34 16.30 23.15
C SER A 10 19.83 16.11 23.00
N LYS A 11 19.43 15.41 21.92
CA LYS A 11 18.01 15.07 21.68
C LYS A 11 17.42 14.26 22.86
N ILE A 12 18.23 13.49 23.57
CA ILE A 12 17.80 12.71 24.75
C ILE A 12 17.48 13.65 25.91
N ASN A 13 18.32 14.64 26.18
CA ASN A 13 18.07 15.64 27.21
C ASN A 13 16.82 16.48 26.88
N ALA A 14 16.67 16.90 25.63
CA ALA A 14 15.46 17.60 25.18
C ALA A 14 14.19 16.72 25.35
N CYS A 15 14.29 15.43 25.08
CA CYS A 15 13.20 14.50 25.30
C CYS A 15 12.85 14.38 26.81
N VAL A 16 13.85 14.21 27.66
CA VAL A 16 13.69 14.14 29.11
C VAL A 16 13.07 15.42 29.68
N ASP A 17 13.49 16.59 29.18
CA ASP A 17 12.94 17.89 29.57
C ASP A 17 11.46 18.01 29.25
N ASN A 18 11.06 17.64 28.03
CA ASN A 18 9.66 17.66 27.62
C ASN A 18 8.82 16.66 28.41
N ILE A 19 9.30 15.44 28.60
CA ILE A 19 8.60 14.41 29.38
C ILE A 19 8.36 14.91 30.83
N TYR A 20 9.39 15.46 31.48
CA TYR A 20 9.29 15.95 32.84
C TYR A 20 8.33 17.14 32.95
N ARG A 21 8.42 18.12 32.04
CA ARG A 21 7.51 19.27 31.98
C ARG A 21 6.06 18.80 31.85
N ILE A 22 5.75 17.95 30.87
CA ILE A 22 4.40 17.43 30.62
C ILE A 22 3.90 16.60 31.81
N TRP A 23 4.77 15.77 32.40
CA TRP A 23 4.43 15.00 33.59
C TRP A 23 4.03 15.90 34.76
N LYS A 24 4.75 16.99 34.99
CA LYS A 24 4.47 17.97 36.04
C LYS A 24 3.19 18.77 35.79
N GLU A 25 3.01 19.26 34.56
CA GLU A 25 1.85 20.05 34.17
C GLU A 25 0.54 19.28 34.20
N ASN A 26 0.59 17.96 34.07
CA ASN A 26 -0.58 17.07 34.06
C ASN A 26 -0.63 16.12 35.26
N ALA A 27 -0.13 16.55 36.40
CA ALA A 27 -0.09 15.74 37.62
C ALA A 27 -1.49 15.41 38.17
N ASP A 28 -2.42 16.33 38.07
CA ASP A 28 -3.83 16.20 38.48
C ASP A 28 -4.59 15.16 37.65
N LYS A 29 -4.39 15.14 36.33
CA LYS A 29 -5.04 14.21 35.40
C LYS A 29 -4.33 12.85 35.33
N LYS A 30 -3.12 12.75 35.87
CA LYS A 30 -2.24 11.57 35.73
C LYS A 30 -2.10 11.13 34.27
N SER A 31 -1.95 12.10 33.35
CA SER A 31 -1.81 11.83 31.93
C SER A 31 -0.54 11.02 31.65
N ALA A 32 -0.62 10.14 30.67
CA ALA A 32 0.45 9.26 30.28
C ALA A 32 1.14 9.71 28.98
N GLN A 33 2.38 9.28 28.80
CA GLN A 33 3.21 9.61 27.64
C GLN A 33 3.84 8.33 27.06
N LEU A 34 3.92 8.23 25.74
CA LEU A 34 4.61 7.14 25.05
C LEU A 34 5.96 7.64 24.52
N VAL A 35 6.99 6.83 24.66
CA VAL A 35 8.32 7.11 24.13
C VAL A 35 8.75 5.96 23.23
N PHE A 36 8.96 6.26 21.97
CA PHE A 36 9.41 5.29 20.97
C PHE A 36 10.91 5.43 20.69
N CYS A 37 11.64 4.31 20.82
CA CYS A 37 13.03 4.21 20.43
C CYS A 37 13.30 2.78 19.96
N ASP A 38 13.71 2.62 18.70
CA ASP A 38 13.99 1.32 18.07
C ASP A 38 15.48 0.99 18.07
N LEU A 39 16.36 2.01 18.02
CA LEU A 39 17.79 1.82 17.79
C LEU A 39 18.60 1.42 19.03
N SER A 40 18.09 1.64 20.23
CA SER A 40 18.84 1.38 21.49
C SER A 40 17.94 0.74 22.53
N THR A 41 17.43 -0.44 22.21
CA THR A 41 16.61 -1.23 23.15
C THR A 41 17.44 -1.77 24.32
N PRO A 42 16.84 -1.92 25.53
CA PRO A 42 17.58 -2.39 26.69
C PRO A 42 18.06 -3.83 26.49
N LYS A 43 19.34 -4.07 26.86
CA LYS A 43 19.98 -5.39 26.89
C LYS A 43 20.33 -5.74 28.32
N ASN A 44 20.32 -7.03 28.65
CA ASN A 44 20.64 -7.53 30.01
C ASN A 44 22.15 -7.72 30.22
N ASP A 45 23.00 -7.13 29.39
CA ASP A 45 24.46 -7.27 29.38
C ASP A 45 25.19 -6.10 30.07
N GLY A 46 24.47 -5.16 30.67
CA GLY A 46 25.04 -3.96 31.28
C GLY A 46 25.54 -2.89 30.30
N THR A 47 25.31 -3.08 29.01
CA THR A 47 25.66 -2.06 28.00
C THR A 47 24.74 -0.85 28.09
N PHE A 48 25.27 0.31 27.68
CA PHE A 48 24.49 1.54 27.60
C PHE A 48 23.24 1.35 26.71
N SER A 49 22.10 1.81 27.20
CA SER A 49 20.91 1.95 26.38
C SER A 49 20.23 3.29 26.63
N VAL A 50 19.66 3.87 25.59
CA VAL A 50 18.88 5.12 25.65
C VAL A 50 17.71 4.98 26.61
N TYR A 51 17.10 3.81 26.71
CA TYR A 51 16.02 3.52 27.68
C TYR A 51 16.46 3.72 29.12
N ASN A 52 17.61 3.16 29.47
CA ASN A 52 18.16 3.27 30.83
C ASN A 52 18.60 4.71 31.14
N ASP A 53 19.17 5.42 30.16
CA ASP A 53 19.57 6.81 30.31
C ASP A 53 18.35 7.72 30.55
N ILE A 54 17.30 7.59 29.74
CA ILE A 54 16.05 8.33 29.91
C ILE A 54 15.42 8.04 31.28
N ARG A 55 15.30 6.75 31.67
CA ARG A 55 14.74 6.37 32.97
C ARG A 55 15.53 6.99 34.12
N LYS A 56 16.85 6.85 34.09
CA LYS A 56 17.74 7.39 35.12
C LYS A 56 17.55 8.91 35.28
N LYS A 57 17.59 9.65 34.17
CA LYS A 57 17.44 11.11 34.16
C LYS A 57 16.05 11.55 34.63
N LEU A 58 14.99 10.80 34.33
CA LEU A 58 13.64 11.09 34.79
C LEU A 58 13.49 10.86 36.29
N ILE A 59 14.10 9.76 36.84
CA ILE A 59 14.11 9.47 38.28
C ILE A 59 14.91 10.53 39.04
N GLU A 60 16.08 10.93 38.54
CA GLU A 60 16.91 11.99 39.11
C GLU A 60 16.16 13.35 39.18
N ARG A 61 15.21 13.60 38.30
CA ARG A 61 14.31 14.77 38.32
C ARG A 61 13.11 14.63 39.27
N GLY A 62 12.93 13.44 39.87
CA GLY A 62 11.90 13.20 40.88
C GLY A 62 10.64 12.47 40.36
N ILE A 63 10.64 11.92 39.13
CA ILE A 63 9.57 11.03 38.69
C ILE A 63 9.74 9.67 39.40
N PRO A 64 8.71 9.13 40.08
CA PRO A 64 8.79 7.81 40.69
C PRO A 64 9.13 6.71 39.69
N GLU A 65 10.02 5.81 40.01
CA GLU A 65 10.40 4.67 39.17
C GLU A 65 9.20 3.78 38.79
N SER A 66 8.21 3.70 39.71
CA SER A 66 6.97 2.97 39.46
C SER A 66 6.16 3.51 38.26
N GLU A 67 6.29 4.83 37.95
CA GLU A 67 5.58 5.52 36.89
C GLU A 67 6.32 5.45 35.53
N VAL A 68 7.61 5.02 35.52
CA VAL A 68 8.43 4.88 34.30
C VAL A 68 8.67 3.42 34.02
N LYS A 69 8.10 2.88 32.97
CA LYS A 69 8.19 1.45 32.63
C LYS A 69 8.61 1.22 31.19
N PHE A 70 9.24 0.07 30.94
CA PHE A 70 9.59 -0.40 29.61
C PHE A 70 8.64 -1.53 29.19
N ILE A 71 8.16 -1.49 27.95
CA ILE A 71 7.37 -2.60 27.39
C ILE A 71 8.18 -3.92 27.40
N HIS A 72 9.50 -3.83 27.35
CA HIS A 72 10.42 -4.97 27.37
C HIS A 72 10.43 -5.73 28.71
N GLU A 73 9.96 -5.11 29.80
CA GLU A 73 9.83 -5.74 31.13
C GLU A 73 8.60 -6.66 31.18
N ALA A 74 7.66 -6.51 30.23
CA ALA A 74 6.48 -7.34 30.10
C ALA A 74 6.70 -8.44 29.03
N ASP A 75 7.29 -9.54 29.43
CA ASP A 75 7.69 -10.68 28.59
C ASP A 75 6.52 -11.60 28.19
N THR A 76 5.40 -11.54 28.91
CA THR A 76 4.18 -12.31 28.61
C THR A 76 3.01 -11.41 28.24
N ASP A 77 2.03 -11.97 27.52
CA ASP A 77 0.83 -11.23 27.13
C ASP A 77 0.00 -10.79 28.35
N MET A 78 0.04 -11.56 29.44
CA MET A 78 -0.62 -11.19 30.69
C MET A 78 0.04 -9.96 31.31
N LYS A 79 1.37 -9.94 31.45
CA LYS A 79 2.11 -8.77 31.94
C LYS A 79 1.95 -7.55 31.07
N LYS A 80 1.87 -7.72 29.73
CA LYS A 80 1.58 -6.61 28.79
C LYS A 80 0.18 -6.03 29.04
N LYS A 81 -0.83 -6.87 29.19
CA LYS A 81 -2.19 -6.44 29.49
C LYS A 81 -2.26 -5.67 30.81
N GLU A 82 -1.57 -6.15 31.85
CA GLU A 82 -1.47 -5.47 33.13
C GLU A 82 -0.77 -4.11 33.01
N LEU A 83 0.37 -4.05 32.32
CA LEU A 83 1.12 -2.82 32.06
C LEU A 83 0.25 -1.78 31.32
N PHE A 84 -0.48 -2.20 30.31
CA PHE A 84 -1.38 -1.33 29.56
C PHE A 84 -2.55 -0.85 30.42
N GLN A 85 -3.07 -1.70 31.29
CA GLN A 85 -4.11 -1.29 32.25
C GLN A 85 -3.60 -0.26 33.25
N LYS A 86 -2.39 -0.41 33.76
CA LYS A 86 -1.73 0.59 34.64
C LYS A 86 -1.50 1.91 33.93
N THR A 87 -1.12 1.87 32.64
CA THR A 87 -0.96 3.09 31.81
C THR A 87 -2.30 3.80 31.62
N ARG A 88 -3.37 3.08 31.29
CA ARG A 88 -4.72 3.66 31.17
C ARG A 88 -5.23 4.31 32.46
N LYS A 89 -4.89 3.72 33.61
CA LYS A 89 -5.24 4.28 34.92
C LYS A 89 -4.37 5.46 35.34
N GLY A 90 -3.25 5.72 34.65
CA GLY A 90 -2.29 6.76 35.01
C GLY A 90 -1.38 6.34 36.19
N GLU A 91 -1.26 5.04 36.50
CA GLU A 91 -0.28 4.47 37.43
C GLU A 91 1.11 4.40 36.79
N VAL A 92 1.17 4.14 35.49
CA VAL A 92 2.37 4.25 34.66
C VAL A 92 2.17 5.45 33.75
N ARG A 93 2.97 6.50 33.95
CA ARG A 93 2.83 7.76 33.25
C ARG A 93 3.83 7.97 32.12
N VAL A 94 4.90 7.20 32.09
CA VAL A 94 5.88 7.18 30.99
C VAL A 94 6.14 5.74 30.59
N LEU A 95 5.72 5.37 29.37
CA LEU A 95 5.91 4.04 28.83
C LEU A 95 6.86 4.10 27.63
N LEU A 96 8.04 3.47 27.79
CA LEU A 96 9.05 3.39 26.72
C LEU A 96 8.94 2.05 25.99
N GLY A 97 9.07 2.08 24.67
CA GLY A 97 9.06 0.86 23.87
C GLY A 97 9.51 1.03 22.43
N SER A 98 9.71 -0.09 21.77
CA SER A 98 9.99 -0.12 20.34
C SER A 98 8.69 -0.18 19.52
N THR A 99 8.76 0.27 18.27
CA THR A 99 7.64 0.16 17.32
C THR A 99 7.13 -1.27 17.22
N GLN A 100 8.03 -2.24 17.15
CA GLN A 100 7.66 -3.64 17.05
C GLN A 100 6.87 -4.14 18.27
N LYS A 101 7.25 -3.75 19.51
CA LYS A 101 6.60 -4.22 20.73
C LYS A 101 5.35 -3.43 21.11
N MET A 102 5.28 -2.14 20.76
CA MET A 102 4.15 -1.26 21.01
C MET A 102 3.29 -0.98 19.77
N GLY A 103 3.76 -1.36 18.58
CA GLY A 103 3.07 -1.09 17.31
C GLY A 103 1.81 -1.93 17.11
N ALA A 104 1.74 -3.17 17.56
CA ALA A 104 0.59 -4.05 17.40
C ALA A 104 -0.13 -4.30 18.74
N GLY A 105 -1.48 -4.21 18.74
CA GLY A 105 -2.31 -4.60 19.88
C GLY A 105 -2.26 -3.71 21.12
N THR A 106 -1.50 -2.61 21.10
CA THR A 106 -1.39 -1.69 22.24
C THR A 106 -2.62 -0.79 22.32
N ASN A 107 -3.41 -0.93 23.35
CA ASN A 107 -4.61 -0.15 23.62
C ASN A 107 -4.44 0.62 24.94
N VAL A 108 -3.79 1.79 24.88
CA VAL A 108 -3.39 2.61 26.05
C VAL A 108 -3.78 4.08 25.91
N GLN A 109 -4.61 4.41 24.91
CA GLN A 109 -4.88 5.79 24.51
C GLN A 109 -5.61 6.63 25.54
N ASP A 110 -6.33 6.03 26.49
CA ASP A 110 -7.31 6.72 27.33
C ASP A 110 -6.75 8.02 27.96
N LYS A 111 -5.56 7.97 28.53
CA LYS A 111 -4.91 9.13 29.18
C LYS A 111 -3.66 9.63 28.47
N LEU A 112 -3.41 9.20 27.23
CA LEU A 112 -2.24 9.65 26.50
C LEU A 112 -2.34 11.13 26.12
N ILE A 113 -1.33 11.93 26.47
CA ILE A 113 -1.25 13.35 26.17
C ILE A 113 -0.09 13.68 25.23
N ALA A 114 1.01 12.92 25.28
CA ALA A 114 2.16 13.12 24.44
C ALA A 114 2.77 11.82 23.93
N LEU A 115 3.35 11.88 22.73
CA LEU A 115 4.14 10.85 22.11
C LEU A 115 5.51 11.44 21.73
N HIS A 116 6.57 10.70 22.01
CA HIS A 116 7.94 11.10 21.77
C HIS A 116 8.62 10.10 20.84
N ASP A 117 8.92 10.53 19.60
CA ASP A 117 9.73 9.77 18.64
C ASP A 117 11.20 10.16 18.83
N VAL A 118 11.97 9.35 19.57
CA VAL A 118 13.40 9.58 19.85
C VAL A 118 14.25 9.24 18.64
N ASP A 119 13.78 8.32 17.82
CA ASP A 119 14.39 7.92 16.56
C ASP A 119 13.37 7.86 15.42
N CYS A 120 13.86 7.95 14.19
CA CYS A 120 13.05 7.80 12.99
C CYS A 120 13.02 6.33 12.59
N PRO A 121 11.84 5.71 12.45
CA PRO A 121 11.74 4.35 11.94
C PRO A 121 12.03 4.30 10.43
N TRP A 122 12.37 3.09 9.93
CA TRP A 122 12.72 2.89 8.52
C TRP A 122 11.53 2.92 7.55
N ARG A 123 10.31 2.79 8.06
CA ARG A 123 9.08 2.70 7.25
C ARG A 123 8.13 3.83 7.59
N PRO A 124 7.51 4.49 6.58
CA PRO A 124 6.47 5.48 6.81
C PRO A 124 5.30 4.94 7.63
N SER A 125 4.88 3.70 7.35
CA SER A 125 3.80 3.03 8.08
C SER A 125 4.06 2.90 9.59
N ASP A 126 5.32 2.85 10.01
CA ASP A 126 5.67 2.75 11.42
C ASP A 126 5.43 4.08 12.14
N LEU A 127 5.69 5.23 11.48
CA LEU A 127 5.34 6.55 12.01
C LEU A 127 3.82 6.71 12.13
N GLU A 128 3.07 6.28 11.12
CA GLU A 128 1.61 6.29 11.16
C GLU A 128 1.07 5.40 12.28
N GLN A 129 1.66 4.20 12.45
CA GLN A 129 1.30 3.31 13.54
C GLN A 129 1.59 3.92 14.90
N ARG A 130 2.75 4.57 15.11
CA ARG A 130 3.09 5.26 16.36
C ARG A 130 2.07 6.37 16.63
N SER A 131 1.84 7.26 15.68
CA SER A 131 0.87 8.34 15.78
C SER A 131 -0.56 7.83 16.04
N GLY A 132 -0.97 6.76 15.37
CA GLY A 132 -2.26 6.11 15.57
C GLY A 132 -2.46 5.48 16.95
N ARG A 133 -1.44 5.46 17.84
CA ARG A 133 -1.60 5.03 19.24
C ARG A 133 -2.14 6.14 20.12
N ILE A 134 -1.84 7.38 19.82
CA ILE A 134 -2.28 8.53 20.58
C ILE A 134 -3.46 9.24 19.91
N VAL A 135 -3.44 9.41 18.59
CA VAL A 135 -4.55 9.96 17.81
C VAL A 135 -5.57 8.87 17.56
N ARG A 136 -6.38 8.57 18.57
CA ARG A 136 -7.33 7.46 18.52
C ARG A 136 -8.59 7.78 19.31
N GLN A 137 -9.71 7.24 18.83
CA GLN A 137 -10.99 7.31 19.52
C GLN A 137 -10.91 6.71 20.93
N GLY A 138 -11.48 7.37 21.93
CA GLY A 138 -11.44 6.95 23.34
C GLY A 138 -10.29 7.62 24.13
N ASN A 139 -9.51 8.52 23.56
CA ASN A 139 -8.60 9.35 24.31
C ASN A 139 -9.38 10.46 25.07
N GLU A 140 -9.15 10.61 26.36
CA GLU A 140 -9.79 11.61 27.22
C GLU A 140 -9.25 13.02 26.95
N ASN A 141 -8.07 13.14 26.34
CA ASN A 141 -7.47 14.42 26.00
C ASN A 141 -7.94 14.89 24.62
N PRO A 142 -8.56 16.08 24.52
CA PRO A 142 -9.04 16.64 23.24
C PRO A 142 -7.90 17.05 22.31
N GLN A 143 -6.74 17.32 22.86
CA GLN A 143 -5.51 17.66 22.14
C GLN A 143 -4.37 16.82 22.65
N VAL A 144 -3.53 16.34 21.74
CA VAL A 144 -2.35 15.52 22.01
C VAL A 144 -1.16 16.05 21.23
N ASP A 145 0.03 15.90 21.78
CA ASP A 145 1.25 16.38 21.17
C ASP A 145 2.12 15.22 20.70
N ILE A 146 2.74 15.38 19.52
CA ILE A 146 3.71 14.44 18.98
C ILE A 146 5.05 15.16 18.82
N TYR A 147 6.03 14.77 19.63
CA TYR A 147 7.39 15.30 19.61
C TYR A 147 8.29 14.38 18.80
N ARG A 148 9.01 14.95 17.84
CA ARG A 148 10.02 14.25 17.05
C ARG A 148 11.38 14.87 17.30
N TYR A 149 12.34 14.05 17.75
CA TYR A 149 13.66 14.53 18.13
C TYR A 149 14.67 14.21 17.04
N VAL A 150 15.31 15.23 16.52
CA VAL A 150 16.27 15.14 15.42
C VAL A 150 17.55 15.87 15.83
N THR A 151 18.69 15.21 15.69
CA THR A 151 19.98 15.87 15.85
C THR A 151 20.40 16.50 14.53
N GLU A 152 20.73 17.79 14.56
CA GLU A 152 21.16 18.55 13.38
C GLU A 152 22.38 17.92 12.72
N GLN A 153 22.43 17.96 11.37
CA GLN A 153 23.54 17.49 10.55
C GLN A 153 23.94 16.01 10.78
N THR A 154 23.03 15.19 11.30
CA THR A 154 23.28 13.77 11.54
C THR A 154 22.43 12.87 10.63
N PHE A 155 22.65 11.57 10.80
CA PHE A 155 21.88 10.53 10.12
C PHE A 155 20.37 10.57 10.42
N ASP A 156 19.97 11.13 11.56
CA ASP A 156 18.55 11.29 11.89
C ASP A 156 17.81 12.15 10.84
N ALA A 157 18.40 13.29 10.46
CA ALA A 157 17.83 14.16 9.45
C ALA A 157 17.73 13.48 8.08
N TYR A 158 18.71 12.66 7.73
CA TYR A 158 18.70 11.85 6.51
C TYR A 158 17.60 10.79 6.54
N LEU A 159 17.40 10.10 7.66
CA LEU A 159 16.34 9.08 7.81
C LEU A 159 14.95 9.67 7.64
N TYR A 160 14.66 10.81 8.26
CA TYR A 160 13.37 11.48 8.08
C TYR A 160 13.13 11.87 6.61
N GLN A 161 14.17 12.32 5.89
CA GLN A 161 14.09 12.58 4.45
C GLN A 161 13.77 11.33 3.64
N LEU A 162 14.43 10.23 3.96
CA LEU A 162 14.24 8.95 3.26
C LEU A 162 12.81 8.42 3.47
N VAL A 163 12.31 8.49 4.70
CA VAL A 163 10.95 8.06 5.06
C VAL A 163 9.90 8.94 4.38
N GLU A 164 10.12 10.24 4.31
CA GLU A 164 9.26 11.16 3.55
C GLU A 164 9.18 10.80 2.06
N GLY A 165 10.33 10.57 1.43
CA GLY A 165 10.38 10.15 0.03
C GLY A 165 9.59 8.86 -0.22
N LYS A 166 9.71 7.89 0.68
CA LYS A 166 8.95 6.63 0.62
C LYS A 166 7.45 6.84 0.81
N GLN A 167 7.04 7.71 1.72
CA GLN A 167 5.64 8.00 1.98
C GLN A 167 4.97 8.68 0.78
N LYS A 168 5.65 9.66 0.17
CA LYS A 168 5.17 10.29 -1.08
C LYS A 168 4.99 9.27 -2.19
N PHE A 169 5.96 8.39 -2.39
CA PHE A 169 5.87 7.34 -3.41
C PHE A 169 4.70 6.38 -3.14
N ALA A 170 4.53 5.92 -1.89
CA ALA A 170 3.43 5.05 -1.51
C ALA A 170 2.07 5.73 -1.72
N SER A 171 1.92 6.99 -1.33
CA SER A 171 0.69 7.77 -1.52
C SER A 171 0.34 7.94 -3.00
N GLN A 172 1.34 8.17 -3.86
CA GLN A 172 1.13 8.27 -5.31
C GLN A 172 0.58 6.99 -5.93
N ILE A 173 1.06 5.82 -5.47
CA ILE A 173 0.57 4.52 -5.94
C ILE A 173 -0.83 4.21 -5.39
N MET A 174 -1.05 4.43 -4.09
CA MET A 174 -2.27 4.04 -3.38
C MET A 174 -3.50 4.88 -3.78
N THR A 175 -3.31 6.16 -4.11
CA THR A 175 -4.44 7.04 -4.41
C THR A 175 -5.01 6.87 -5.81
N SER A 176 -4.37 6.09 -6.70
CA SER A 176 -4.77 5.84 -8.10
C SER A 176 -5.20 7.11 -8.86
N LYS A 177 -5.00 8.27 -8.28
CA LYS A 177 -5.25 9.54 -8.94
C LYS A 177 -4.18 9.69 -10.00
N SER A 178 -4.58 9.60 -11.26
CA SER A 178 -3.72 9.85 -12.40
C SER A 178 -2.85 11.07 -12.12
N PRO A 179 -1.53 10.98 -12.25
CA PRO A 179 -0.60 12.07 -11.90
C PRO A 179 -0.82 13.34 -12.73
N VAL A 180 -1.76 13.31 -13.68
CA VAL A 180 -1.94 14.33 -14.72
C VAL A 180 -2.80 15.51 -14.26
N ARG A 181 -3.60 15.45 -13.18
CA ARG A 181 -4.55 16.53 -12.90
C ARG A 181 -4.77 17.00 -11.47
N SER A 182 -4.15 16.45 -10.45
CA SER A 182 -4.29 16.98 -9.09
C SER A 182 -3.12 16.61 -8.19
N ALA A 183 -1.99 17.32 -8.38
CA ALA A 183 -0.88 17.29 -7.42
C ALA A 183 -0.98 18.44 -6.40
N GLU A 184 -2.16 19.02 -6.23
CA GLU A 184 -2.38 20.09 -5.23
C GLU A 184 -2.79 19.55 -3.86
N ASP A 185 -3.22 18.30 -3.76
CA ASP A 185 -3.41 17.60 -2.47
C ASP A 185 -2.16 16.77 -2.14
N ILE A 186 -1.04 17.45 -1.95
CA ILE A 186 0.08 16.86 -1.22
C ILE A 186 -0.35 16.92 0.25
N ASP A 187 -0.62 15.75 0.78
CA ASP A 187 -0.98 15.46 2.15
C ASP A 187 -0.25 16.42 3.13
N GLU A 188 -0.98 17.11 4.00
CA GLU A 188 -0.42 18.02 5.02
C GLU A 188 0.70 17.36 5.82
N THR A 189 0.65 16.04 5.98
CA THR A 189 1.70 15.23 6.60
C THR A 189 3.04 15.32 5.86
N ALA A 190 3.05 15.42 4.54
CA ALA A 190 4.29 15.52 3.76
C ALA A 190 4.98 16.89 3.91
N LEU A 191 4.22 17.95 4.05
CA LEU A 191 4.74 19.31 4.36
C LEU A 191 5.40 19.34 5.75
N SER A 192 4.82 18.66 6.73
CA SER A 192 5.37 18.56 8.08
C SER A 192 6.79 17.97 8.12
N TYR A 193 7.10 16.98 7.29
CA TYR A 193 8.45 16.37 7.24
C TYR A 193 9.48 17.31 6.58
N ALA A 194 9.08 18.08 5.57
CA ALA A 194 9.96 19.08 4.96
C ALA A 194 10.33 20.19 5.94
N GLU A 195 9.37 20.62 6.75
CA GLU A 195 9.58 21.62 7.79
C GLU A 195 10.49 21.10 8.92
N ILE A 196 10.27 19.86 9.38
CA ILE A 196 11.15 19.19 10.37
C ILE A 196 12.59 19.17 9.87
N LYS A 197 12.79 18.81 8.60
CA LYS A 197 14.13 18.76 8.01
C LYS A 197 14.76 20.16 7.92
N MET A 198 14.01 21.16 7.50
CA MET A 198 14.49 22.54 7.43
C MET A 198 14.93 23.02 8.82
N LEU A 199 14.10 22.78 9.84
CA LEU A 199 14.42 23.11 11.23
C LEU A 199 15.65 22.34 11.73
N ALA A 200 15.76 21.05 11.42
CA ALA A 200 16.86 20.18 11.85
C ALA A 200 18.21 20.54 11.23
N THR A 201 18.22 21.12 10.03
CA THR A 201 19.47 21.42 9.30
C THR A 201 19.83 22.90 9.31
N GLY A 202 18.94 23.78 9.77
CA GLY A 202 19.16 25.23 9.80
C GLY A 202 19.35 25.88 8.42
N ASN A 203 19.12 25.13 7.33
CA ASN A 203 19.38 25.59 5.97
C ASN A 203 18.09 25.85 5.18
N PRO A 204 17.73 27.10 4.86
CA PRO A 204 16.51 27.45 4.15
C PRO A 204 16.41 26.88 2.72
N TYR A 205 17.52 26.62 2.06
CA TYR A 205 17.57 26.06 0.70
C TYR A 205 17.12 24.58 0.63
N ILE A 206 16.99 23.91 1.77
CA ILE A 206 16.54 22.52 1.79
C ILE A 206 15.08 22.40 1.36
N LYS A 207 14.22 23.35 1.76
CA LYS A 207 12.83 23.39 1.33
C LYS A 207 12.76 23.57 -0.19
N GLU A 208 13.49 24.56 -0.72
CA GLU A 208 13.52 24.83 -2.16
C GLU A 208 14.04 23.62 -2.97
N LYS A 209 15.12 22.99 -2.50
CA LYS A 209 15.63 21.76 -3.11
C LYS A 209 14.57 20.64 -3.11
N MET A 210 13.87 20.44 -2.01
CA MET A 210 12.84 19.39 -1.92
C MET A 210 11.68 19.66 -2.85
N ASP A 211 11.22 20.91 -2.94
CA ASP A 211 10.15 21.30 -3.85
C ASP A 211 10.56 21.08 -5.32
N LEU A 212 11.81 21.42 -5.66
CA LEU A 212 12.37 21.14 -6.98
C LEU A 212 12.52 19.63 -7.25
N ASP A 213 12.98 18.85 -6.28
CA ASP A 213 13.08 17.39 -6.41
C ASP A 213 11.71 16.76 -6.66
N ILE A 214 10.66 17.25 -5.99
CA ILE A 214 9.27 16.82 -6.21
C ILE A 214 8.82 17.15 -7.63
N GLN A 215 9.07 18.37 -8.10
CA GLN A 215 8.71 18.79 -9.46
C GLN A 215 9.44 17.94 -10.51
N VAL A 216 10.73 17.69 -10.31
CA VAL A 216 11.54 16.83 -11.20
C VAL A 216 10.99 15.40 -11.23
N GLN A 217 10.64 14.81 -10.07
CA GLN A 217 10.04 13.47 -10.02
C GLN A 217 8.68 13.44 -10.73
N LYS A 218 7.84 14.44 -10.52
CA LYS A 218 6.55 14.59 -11.21
C LYS A 218 6.73 14.64 -12.73
N LEU A 219 7.65 15.46 -13.21
CA LEU A 219 7.94 15.57 -14.65
C LEU A 219 8.51 14.29 -15.24
N LYS A 220 9.39 13.58 -14.51
CA LYS A 220 9.90 12.27 -14.92
C LYS A 220 8.78 11.24 -15.05
N MET A 221 7.84 11.22 -14.13
CA MET A 221 6.70 10.32 -14.15
C MET A 221 5.75 10.65 -15.31
N LEU A 222 5.43 11.93 -15.54
CA LEU A 222 4.63 12.38 -16.70
C LEU A 222 5.28 11.97 -18.01
N LYS A 223 6.60 12.17 -18.14
CA LYS A 223 7.37 11.73 -19.31
C LYS A 223 7.29 10.22 -19.51
N SER A 224 7.47 9.44 -18.45
CA SER A 224 7.39 7.97 -18.51
C SER A 224 5.99 7.50 -18.95
N ASN A 225 4.92 8.07 -18.38
CA ASN A 225 3.55 7.75 -18.75
C ASN A 225 3.24 8.13 -20.21
N PHE A 226 3.65 9.31 -20.63
CA PHE A 226 3.50 9.74 -22.03
C PHE A 226 4.21 8.79 -23.01
N LEU A 227 5.45 8.39 -22.69
CA LEU A 227 6.18 7.44 -23.53
C LEU A 227 5.51 6.06 -23.56
N SER A 228 5.02 5.58 -22.44
CA SER A 228 4.29 4.29 -22.36
C SER A 228 3.00 4.33 -23.19
N GLU A 229 2.22 5.42 -23.08
CA GLU A 229 1.01 5.61 -23.88
C GLU A 229 1.33 5.72 -25.38
N LYS A 230 2.35 6.52 -25.73
CA LYS A 230 2.82 6.66 -27.10
C LYS A 230 3.20 5.31 -27.71
N TYR A 231 4.04 4.52 -27.02
CA TYR A 231 4.44 3.19 -27.51
C TYR A 231 3.25 2.24 -27.61
N GLY A 232 2.31 2.29 -26.65
CA GLY A 232 1.08 1.51 -26.72
C GLY A 232 0.21 1.87 -27.93
N LEU A 233 0.13 3.15 -28.29
CA LEU A 233 -0.58 3.60 -29.48
C LEU A 233 0.16 3.23 -30.77
N GLU A 234 1.48 3.35 -30.81
CA GLU A 234 2.32 2.93 -31.93
C GLU A 234 2.14 1.42 -32.23
N ASP A 235 2.18 0.58 -31.18
CA ASP A 235 1.95 -0.86 -31.32
C ASP A 235 0.54 -1.17 -31.86
N LYS A 236 -0.48 -0.44 -31.41
CA LYS A 236 -1.83 -0.58 -31.95
C LYS A 236 -1.91 -0.23 -33.44
N VAL A 237 -1.28 0.88 -33.84
CA VAL A 237 -1.28 1.33 -35.25
C VAL A 237 -0.47 0.41 -36.15
N ILE A 238 0.70 -0.04 -35.68
CA ILE A 238 1.63 -0.81 -36.51
C ILE A 238 1.27 -2.30 -36.55
N LYS A 239 0.78 -2.87 -35.45
CA LYS A 239 0.54 -4.31 -35.34
C LYS A 239 -0.96 -4.65 -35.27
N PHE A 240 -1.66 -4.13 -34.28
CA PHE A 240 -3.02 -4.55 -33.97
C PHE A 240 -4.02 -4.18 -35.06
N TYR A 241 -4.11 -2.91 -35.45
CA TYR A 241 -5.10 -2.49 -36.45
C TYR A 241 -4.88 -3.08 -37.83
N PRO A 242 -3.66 -3.19 -38.37
CA PRO A 242 -3.45 -3.88 -39.65
C PRO A 242 -3.92 -5.33 -39.64
N GLN A 243 -3.66 -6.07 -38.57
CA GLN A 243 -4.12 -7.45 -38.41
C GLN A 243 -5.66 -7.52 -38.34
N GLN A 244 -6.28 -6.63 -37.56
CA GLN A 244 -7.74 -6.56 -37.48
C GLN A 244 -8.38 -6.18 -38.81
N ILE A 245 -7.81 -5.24 -39.55
CA ILE A 245 -8.30 -4.85 -40.86
C ILE A 245 -8.20 -6.01 -41.84
N ALA A 246 -7.07 -6.73 -41.87
CA ALA A 246 -6.90 -7.90 -42.73
C ALA A 246 -7.92 -9.00 -42.38
N TYR A 247 -8.10 -9.30 -41.10
CA TYR A 247 -9.10 -10.25 -40.63
C TYR A 247 -10.53 -9.86 -41.01
N LEU A 248 -10.91 -8.60 -40.78
CA LEU A 248 -12.25 -8.13 -41.13
C LEU A 248 -12.50 -8.10 -42.65
N LYS A 249 -11.50 -7.75 -43.45
CA LYS A 249 -11.62 -7.82 -44.93
C LYS A 249 -11.87 -9.26 -45.38
N SER A 250 -11.06 -10.22 -44.90
CA SER A 250 -11.26 -11.64 -45.20
C SER A 250 -12.65 -12.14 -44.76
N ARG A 251 -13.12 -11.69 -43.61
CA ARG A 251 -14.45 -12.03 -43.13
C ARG A 251 -15.56 -11.45 -43.96
N VAL A 252 -15.44 -10.21 -44.41
CA VAL A 252 -16.39 -9.57 -45.35
C VAL A 252 -16.44 -10.29 -46.69
N GLU A 253 -15.28 -10.69 -47.23
CA GLU A 253 -15.20 -11.47 -48.48
C GLU A 253 -15.87 -12.85 -48.31
N GLY A 254 -15.63 -13.51 -47.17
CA GLY A 254 -16.29 -14.78 -46.84
C GLY A 254 -17.82 -14.65 -46.75
N LEU A 255 -18.29 -13.69 -45.94
CA LEU A 255 -19.71 -13.42 -45.80
C LEU A 255 -20.40 -13.00 -47.13
N THR A 256 -19.70 -12.32 -47.99
CA THR A 256 -20.24 -11.97 -49.34
C THR A 256 -20.48 -13.21 -50.16
N LYS A 257 -19.53 -14.16 -50.17
CA LYS A 257 -19.69 -15.48 -50.82
C LYS A 257 -20.81 -16.29 -50.20
N ASP A 258 -20.91 -16.26 -48.83
CA ASP A 258 -21.99 -16.94 -48.11
C ASP A 258 -23.37 -16.42 -48.51
N VAL A 259 -23.52 -15.10 -48.65
CA VAL A 259 -24.77 -14.44 -49.12
C VAL A 259 -25.12 -14.86 -50.53
N GLU A 260 -24.14 -14.95 -51.44
CA GLU A 260 -24.34 -15.42 -52.79
C GLU A 260 -24.76 -16.90 -52.81
N THR A 261 -24.08 -17.76 -52.06
CA THR A 261 -24.44 -19.15 -51.90
C THR A 261 -25.85 -19.32 -51.35
N ALA A 262 -26.21 -18.55 -50.30
CA ALA A 262 -27.56 -18.61 -49.74
C ALA A 262 -28.66 -18.16 -50.69
N LYS A 263 -28.36 -17.20 -51.64
CA LYS A 263 -29.29 -16.82 -52.69
C LYS A 263 -29.47 -17.87 -53.78
N LEU A 264 -28.38 -18.57 -54.14
CA LEU A 264 -28.40 -19.66 -55.09
C LEU A 264 -29.14 -20.91 -54.57
N HIS A 265 -29.03 -21.14 -53.28
CA HIS A 265 -29.65 -22.28 -52.60
C HIS A 265 -30.66 -21.81 -51.55
N PRO A 266 -31.85 -21.36 -51.93
CA PRO A 266 -32.85 -20.81 -51.02
C PRO A 266 -33.38 -21.94 -50.07
N LYS A 267 -33.89 -21.50 -48.91
CA LYS A 267 -34.50 -22.45 -47.92
C LYS A 267 -35.67 -23.22 -48.59
N PRO A 268 -35.72 -24.55 -48.46
CA PRO A 268 -36.86 -25.32 -48.91
C PRO A 268 -38.18 -24.82 -48.32
N ILE A 269 -39.21 -24.69 -49.13
CA ILE A 269 -40.57 -24.37 -48.69
C ILE A 269 -41.17 -25.67 -48.10
N ASP A 270 -42.07 -25.56 -47.14
CA ASP A 270 -42.76 -26.71 -46.54
C ASP A 270 -43.34 -27.59 -47.63
N GLU A 271 -43.07 -28.87 -47.64
CA GLU A 271 -43.34 -29.95 -48.64
C GLU A 271 -42.15 -30.27 -49.58
N GLN A 272 -41.09 -29.53 -49.62
CA GLN A 272 -39.90 -29.95 -50.40
C GLN A 272 -38.93 -30.77 -49.56
N PRO A 273 -38.25 -31.77 -50.18
CA PRO A 273 -37.26 -32.57 -49.47
C PRO A 273 -36.15 -31.71 -48.88
N LEU A 274 -35.69 -32.03 -47.71
CA LEU A 274 -34.65 -31.26 -47.01
C LEU A 274 -33.35 -31.11 -47.83
N GLY A 275 -32.96 -32.17 -48.55
CA GLY A 275 -31.73 -32.19 -49.37
C GLY A 275 -30.45 -31.96 -48.57
N MET A 276 -30.40 -32.43 -47.31
CA MET A 276 -29.19 -32.35 -46.50
C MET A 276 -28.34 -33.62 -46.66
N MET A 277 -27.06 -33.44 -46.86
CA MET A 277 -26.11 -34.56 -46.88
C MET A 277 -25.32 -34.61 -45.56
N VAL A 278 -25.36 -35.76 -44.88
CA VAL A 278 -24.61 -36.02 -43.64
C VAL A 278 -23.83 -37.29 -43.81
N SER A 279 -22.52 -37.24 -43.57
CA SER A 279 -21.60 -38.38 -43.71
C SER A 279 -21.74 -39.14 -45.04
N GLY A 280 -21.95 -38.43 -46.13
CA GLY A 280 -22.09 -38.98 -47.50
C GLY A 280 -23.47 -39.53 -47.82
N VAL A 281 -24.47 -39.48 -46.93
CA VAL A 281 -25.85 -39.94 -47.15
C VAL A 281 -26.77 -38.72 -47.23
N SER A 282 -27.63 -38.70 -48.27
CA SER A 282 -28.62 -37.61 -48.47
C SER A 282 -29.90 -37.91 -47.73
N TYR A 283 -30.38 -36.96 -46.96
CA TYR A 283 -31.64 -37.06 -46.17
C TYR A 283 -32.68 -36.06 -46.67
N SER A 284 -33.91 -36.55 -46.83
CA SER A 284 -35.06 -35.74 -47.20
C SER A 284 -35.86 -35.26 -46.00
N GLU A 285 -35.81 -35.97 -44.88
CA GLU A 285 -36.54 -35.69 -43.66
C GLU A 285 -35.65 -35.05 -42.58
N LYS A 286 -36.18 -34.01 -41.93
CA LYS A 286 -35.45 -33.26 -40.89
C LYS A 286 -35.09 -34.13 -39.67
N ALA A 287 -36.00 -35.04 -39.29
CA ALA A 287 -35.78 -35.91 -38.12
C ALA A 287 -34.65 -36.90 -38.37
N GLU A 288 -34.60 -37.51 -39.55
CA GLU A 288 -33.56 -38.48 -39.94
C GLU A 288 -32.20 -37.80 -40.07
N ALA A 289 -32.13 -36.63 -40.73
CA ALA A 289 -30.92 -35.84 -40.81
C ALA A 289 -30.38 -35.42 -39.43
N GLY A 290 -31.31 -34.97 -38.51
CA GLY A 290 -30.95 -34.63 -37.15
C GLY A 290 -30.39 -35.82 -36.36
N GLN A 291 -30.97 -37.01 -36.54
CA GLN A 291 -30.45 -38.23 -35.89
C GLN A 291 -29.09 -38.64 -36.44
N ALA A 292 -28.86 -38.46 -37.76
CA ALA A 292 -27.54 -38.70 -38.37
C ALA A 292 -26.47 -37.77 -37.84
N ILE A 293 -26.77 -36.47 -37.65
CA ILE A 293 -25.86 -35.50 -37.04
C ILE A 293 -25.52 -35.93 -35.59
N ILE A 294 -26.52 -36.26 -34.78
CA ILE A 294 -26.33 -36.74 -33.40
C ILE A 294 -25.44 -37.98 -33.35
N ASN A 295 -25.65 -38.91 -34.26
CA ASN A 295 -24.83 -40.12 -34.35
C ASN A 295 -23.37 -39.80 -34.74
N ALA A 296 -23.16 -38.86 -35.68
CA ALA A 296 -21.83 -38.38 -36.03
C ALA A 296 -21.14 -37.72 -34.85
N CYS A 297 -21.85 -36.87 -34.08
CA CYS A 297 -21.35 -36.26 -32.84
C CYS A 297 -20.90 -37.33 -31.83
N LYS A 298 -21.71 -38.35 -31.61
CA LYS A 298 -21.40 -39.46 -30.68
C LYS A 298 -20.21 -40.30 -31.09
N SER A 299 -19.92 -40.41 -32.39
CA SER A 299 -18.81 -41.17 -32.95
C SER A 299 -17.52 -40.38 -33.09
N MET A 300 -17.54 -39.07 -32.79
CA MET A 300 -16.38 -38.21 -32.89
C MET A 300 -15.35 -38.54 -31.79
N ASN A 301 -14.12 -38.83 -32.19
CA ASN A 301 -13.02 -39.14 -31.28
C ASN A 301 -11.79 -38.28 -31.51
N SER A 302 -11.88 -37.22 -32.34
CA SER A 302 -10.77 -36.32 -32.66
C SER A 302 -11.09 -34.90 -32.20
N PRO A 303 -10.10 -34.16 -31.66
CA PRO A 303 -10.26 -32.72 -31.38
C PRO A 303 -10.23 -31.84 -32.64
N ASP A 304 -9.85 -32.42 -33.79
CA ASP A 304 -9.78 -31.71 -35.06
C ASP A 304 -11.16 -31.61 -35.72
N ALA A 305 -11.39 -30.53 -36.50
CA ALA A 305 -12.61 -30.35 -37.27
C ALA A 305 -12.77 -31.50 -38.28
N ILE A 306 -13.93 -32.16 -38.27
CA ILE A 306 -14.28 -33.24 -39.21
C ILE A 306 -15.38 -32.74 -40.13
N PRO A 307 -15.24 -32.92 -41.48
CA PRO A 307 -16.32 -32.60 -42.40
C PRO A 307 -17.52 -33.51 -42.15
N LEU A 308 -18.65 -32.92 -41.86
CA LEU A 308 -19.89 -33.62 -41.54
C LEU A 308 -20.75 -33.85 -42.78
N GLY A 309 -20.75 -32.90 -43.72
CA GLY A 309 -21.58 -32.97 -44.91
C GLY A 309 -21.87 -31.62 -45.55
N GLU A 310 -22.97 -31.51 -46.28
CA GLU A 310 -23.35 -30.31 -46.98
C GLU A 310 -24.86 -30.02 -46.84
N TYR A 311 -25.18 -28.74 -46.64
CA TYR A 311 -26.55 -28.27 -46.68
C TYR A 311 -26.68 -26.88 -47.33
N ARG A 312 -27.50 -26.79 -48.36
CA ARG A 312 -27.74 -25.56 -49.10
C ARG A 312 -26.48 -24.87 -49.64
N GLY A 313 -25.54 -25.68 -50.15
CA GLY A 313 -24.28 -25.21 -50.69
C GLY A 313 -23.25 -24.83 -49.62
N PHE A 314 -23.59 -24.99 -48.32
CA PHE A 314 -22.65 -24.81 -47.22
C PHE A 314 -22.13 -26.14 -46.71
N GLN A 315 -20.83 -26.19 -46.55
CA GLN A 315 -20.20 -27.32 -45.89
C GLN A 315 -20.44 -27.26 -44.38
N MET A 316 -20.74 -28.38 -43.79
CA MET A 316 -20.92 -28.54 -42.34
C MET A 316 -19.69 -29.23 -41.77
N GLU A 317 -19.17 -28.70 -40.71
CA GLU A 317 -18.05 -29.28 -39.97
C GLU A 317 -18.46 -29.49 -38.52
N LEU A 318 -17.92 -30.53 -37.91
CA LEU A 318 -18.12 -30.90 -36.52
C LEU A 318 -16.87 -30.55 -35.73
N TYR A 319 -17.02 -29.80 -34.66
CA TYR A 319 -15.99 -29.46 -33.69
C TYR A 319 -16.30 -30.13 -32.36
N PHE A 320 -15.24 -30.58 -31.67
CA PHE A 320 -15.35 -31.12 -30.31
C PHE A 320 -15.14 -30.00 -29.29
#